data_ef487a93fe355c84706c027a408ee17f
#
_entry.id   ef487a93fe355c84706c027a408ee17f
#
_cell.length_a   1.000
_cell.length_b   1.000
_cell.length_c   1.000
_cell.angle_alpha   90.00
_cell.angle_beta   90.00
_cell.angle_gamma   90.00
#
_symmetry.space_group_name_H-M   'P 1'
#
loop_
_entity.id
_entity.type
_entity.pdbx_description
1 polymer ?
#
loop_
_entity_poly.entity_id
_entity_poly.type
_entity_poly.pdbx_seq_one_letter_code
_entity_poly.pdbx_strand_id
1 'polypeptide(L)'
;MAVRVRAVLALLALVMFPLGCARPTSADQAKLWQEAPASAAAPELTRFNDLLADLADRLRPALVHVRVRRAGSAPKDDDSPAEPRRSTGSGFIIESNGLIVTNAHVVEQAEWIQVRLADGRRFNGRTVGLDSRVDLALVRIDASGLPVLPLGDSNRMRVGEFVLALGHPFGLEQSVSFGIVSRKGAPLTVAAPGFDFIQTDAAINPGNSGGPLVNMAGQVIGVNSMAARNGSIGFAIPSNLVKLLVPQLASKGKVEWGWLGVSIAEIGDDDVDRLKLAEAKGVLVRGVMPGEPADRGGLKPDDVLIALDGTPLDAPRDLQRVVSTTPIGTRVRVMLLRGGEKKEVEVTIGRYKEREEKPVAK
;
A
#
# COMPACT_ATOMS: atom_id res chain seq x y z
N MET A 1 26.88 -101.14 -43.19
CA MET A 1 27.34 -100.09 -44.13
C MET A 1 27.61 -98.85 -43.36
N ALA A 2 28.88 -98.51 -43.20
CA ALA A 2 29.35 -97.42 -42.38
C ALA A 2 29.80 -96.28 -43.28
N VAL A 3 29.34 -95.12 -43.05
CA VAL A 3 29.84 -93.88 -43.69
C VAL A 3 30.43 -93.00 -42.59
N ARG A 4 31.73 -92.83 -42.71
CA ARG A 4 32.52 -91.91 -41.82
C ARG A 4 32.34 -90.48 -42.31
N VAL A 5 31.95 -89.56 -41.39
CA VAL A 5 32.03 -88.13 -41.62
C VAL A 5 33.14 -87.57 -40.76
N ARG A 6 34.16 -86.98 -41.44
CA ARG A 6 35.29 -86.31 -40.82
C ARG A 6 34.85 -84.89 -40.33
N ALA A 7 35.07 -84.65 -39.05
CA ALA A 7 34.87 -83.30 -38.51
C ALA A 7 36.14 -82.47 -38.83
N VAL A 8 35.89 -81.27 -39.39
CA VAL A 8 36.91 -80.24 -39.61
C VAL A 8 36.74 -79.22 -38.50
N LEU A 9 37.66 -79.17 -37.51
CA LEU A 9 37.72 -78.11 -36.53
C LEU A 9 38.29 -76.84 -37.16
N ALA A 10 37.48 -75.82 -37.38
CA ALA A 10 37.96 -74.49 -37.70
C ALA A 10 38.16 -73.70 -36.35
N LEU A 11 39.41 -73.37 -36.06
CA LEU A 11 39.84 -72.57 -34.98
C LEU A 11 39.49 -71.07 -35.28
N LEU A 12 38.45 -70.52 -34.69
CA LEU A 12 38.17 -69.08 -34.71
C LEU A 12 38.96 -68.39 -33.60
N ALA A 13 40.05 -67.71 -34.00
CA ALA A 13 40.75 -66.82 -33.07
C ALA A 13 39.90 -65.55 -32.83
N LEU A 14 39.30 -65.41 -31.65
CA LEU A 14 38.60 -64.24 -31.20
C LEU A 14 39.62 -63.16 -30.83
N VAL A 15 39.82 -62.18 -31.73
CA VAL A 15 40.61 -61.00 -31.41
C VAL A 15 39.73 -60.08 -30.58
N MET A 16 39.96 -60.09 -29.24
CA MET A 16 39.37 -59.11 -28.34
C MET A 16 40.05 -57.77 -28.53
N PHE A 17 39.41 -56.87 -29.28
CA PHE A 17 39.75 -55.47 -29.22
C PHE A 17 39.18 -54.88 -27.88
N PRO A 18 39.99 -54.24 -27.06
CA PRO A 18 39.44 -53.50 -25.92
C PRO A 18 38.79 -52.28 -26.48
N LEU A 19 37.43 -52.23 -26.50
CA LEU A 19 36.69 -50.98 -26.60
C LEU A 19 36.98 -50.14 -25.33
N GLY A 20 38.03 -49.37 -25.40
CA GLY A 20 38.29 -48.32 -24.46
C GLY A 20 37.18 -47.25 -24.63
N CYS A 21 36.11 -47.33 -23.84
CA CYS A 21 35.24 -46.18 -23.64
C CYS A 21 36.08 -45.08 -23.01
N ALA A 22 36.73 -44.26 -23.86
CA ALA A 22 37.24 -42.97 -23.40
C ALA A 22 36.06 -42.16 -22.94
N ARG A 23 35.89 -42.00 -21.60
CA ARG A 23 35.00 -41.02 -21.05
C ARG A 23 35.48 -39.67 -21.56
N PRO A 24 34.60 -38.86 -22.19
CA PRO A 24 34.99 -37.50 -22.59
C PRO A 24 35.42 -36.78 -21.31
N THR A 25 36.67 -36.33 -21.31
CA THR A 25 37.19 -35.45 -20.23
C THR A 25 36.33 -34.16 -20.28
N SER A 26 36.04 -33.61 -19.11
CA SER A 26 35.15 -32.45 -18.91
C SER A 26 35.54 -31.17 -19.72
N ALA A 27 36.56 -31.24 -20.53
CA ALA A 27 37.07 -30.14 -21.38
C ALA A 27 36.38 -30.03 -22.75
N ASP A 28 35.58 -31.04 -23.15
CA ASP A 28 35.06 -31.10 -24.51
C ASP A 28 33.51 -30.96 -24.60
N GLN A 29 32.87 -30.45 -23.55
CA GLN A 29 31.50 -29.96 -23.68
C GLN A 29 31.58 -28.66 -24.48
N ALA A 30 31.18 -28.68 -25.73
CA ALA A 30 31.01 -27.46 -26.52
C ALA A 30 30.16 -26.48 -25.73
N LYS A 31 30.73 -25.33 -25.34
CA LYS A 31 29.97 -24.28 -24.62
C LYS A 31 28.83 -23.86 -25.56
N LEU A 32 27.60 -24.17 -25.15
CA LEU A 32 26.37 -23.80 -25.87
C LEU A 32 26.10 -22.28 -25.85
N TRP A 33 26.89 -21.53 -25.09
CA TRP A 33 26.82 -20.06 -24.96
C TRP A 33 28.23 -19.47 -24.88
N GLN A 34 28.33 -18.22 -25.23
CA GLN A 34 29.51 -17.41 -24.96
C GLN A 34 29.23 -16.54 -23.73
N GLU A 35 30.16 -16.59 -22.77
CA GLU A 35 30.13 -15.62 -21.69
C GLU A 35 30.51 -14.25 -22.23
N ALA A 36 29.62 -13.25 -21.99
CA ALA A 36 29.97 -11.89 -22.35
C ALA A 36 31.20 -11.46 -21.54
N PRO A 37 32.19 -10.79 -22.14
CA PRO A 37 33.26 -10.19 -21.38
C PRO A 37 32.64 -9.20 -20.37
N ALA A 38 33.22 -9.09 -19.16
CA ALA A 38 32.80 -8.10 -18.20
C ALA A 38 32.90 -6.71 -18.86
N SER A 39 31.79 -6.25 -19.42
CA SER A 39 31.71 -4.92 -20.00
C SER A 39 31.63 -3.93 -18.85
N ALA A 40 32.58 -3.03 -18.77
CA ALA A 40 32.49 -1.91 -17.84
C ALA A 40 31.32 -1.02 -18.30
N ALA A 41 30.22 -1.04 -17.55
CA ALA A 41 29.17 -0.03 -17.70
C ALA A 41 29.77 1.36 -17.42
N ALA A 42 29.15 2.42 -17.95
CA ALA A 42 29.57 3.79 -17.63
C ALA A 42 29.64 3.96 -16.10
N PRO A 43 30.71 4.55 -15.55
CA PRO A 43 30.92 4.64 -14.11
C PRO A 43 29.73 5.25 -13.36
N GLU A 44 29.03 6.21 -13.97
CA GLU A 44 27.85 6.87 -13.42
C GLU A 44 26.68 5.90 -13.27
N LEU A 45 26.47 5.00 -14.24
CA LEU A 45 25.41 3.99 -14.20
C LEU A 45 25.72 2.90 -13.17
N THR A 46 26.98 2.48 -13.09
CA THR A 46 27.45 1.52 -12.08
C THR A 46 27.20 2.11 -10.69
N ARG A 47 27.63 3.34 -10.46
CA ARG A 47 27.41 4.05 -9.17
C ARG A 47 25.93 4.18 -8.84
N PHE A 48 25.09 4.48 -9.81
CA PHE A 48 23.63 4.56 -9.59
C PHE A 48 23.04 3.21 -9.20
N ASN A 49 23.41 2.12 -9.88
CA ASN A 49 22.99 0.76 -9.52
C ASN A 49 23.43 0.40 -8.10
N ASP A 50 24.68 0.67 -7.74
CA ASP A 50 25.20 0.39 -6.41
C ASP A 50 24.43 1.17 -5.34
N LEU A 51 24.13 2.45 -5.58
CA LEU A 51 23.33 3.26 -4.65
C LEU A 51 21.93 2.68 -4.44
N LEU A 52 21.27 2.16 -5.48
CA LEU A 52 19.95 1.53 -5.37
C LEU A 52 20.02 0.21 -4.59
N ALA A 53 21.01 -0.64 -4.89
CA ALA A 53 21.21 -1.92 -4.24
C ALA A 53 21.55 -1.72 -2.75
N ASP A 54 22.50 -0.83 -2.44
CA ASP A 54 22.90 -0.50 -1.07
C ASP A 54 21.74 0.08 -0.27
N LEU A 55 20.91 0.93 -0.90
CA LEU A 55 19.72 1.48 -0.27
C LEU A 55 18.73 0.37 0.10
N ALA A 56 18.43 -0.54 -0.84
CA ALA A 56 17.54 -1.65 -0.59
C ALA A 56 18.06 -2.56 0.53
N ASP A 57 19.35 -2.91 0.53
CA ASP A 57 19.97 -3.75 1.54
C ASP A 57 19.97 -3.10 2.93
N ARG A 58 20.23 -1.80 3.02
CA ARG A 58 20.18 -1.04 4.28
C ARG A 58 18.79 -1.01 4.90
N LEU A 59 17.73 -0.97 4.07
CA LEU A 59 16.34 -0.87 4.55
C LEU A 59 15.74 -2.26 4.87
N ARG A 60 16.27 -3.33 4.27
CA ARG A 60 15.79 -4.71 4.43
C ARG A 60 15.55 -5.14 5.87
N PRO A 61 16.45 -4.89 6.83
CA PRO A 61 16.28 -5.41 8.20
C PRO A 61 15.01 -4.92 8.91
N ALA A 62 14.44 -3.78 8.50
CA ALA A 62 13.23 -3.23 9.08
C ALA A 62 11.95 -3.65 8.35
N LEU A 63 12.06 -4.41 7.25
CA LEU A 63 10.91 -4.95 6.53
C LEU A 63 10.42 -6.24 7.18
N VAL A 64 9.12 -6.46 7.16
CA VAL A 64 8.51 -7.67 7.70
C VAL A 64 7.53 -8.29 6.73
N HIS A 65 7.44 -9.61 6.77
CA HIS A 65 6.39 -10.37 6.11
C HIS A 65 5.25 -10.64 7.10
N VAL A 66 4.04 -10.30 6.72
CA VAL A 66 2.83 -10.48 7.52
C VAL A 66 2.00 -11.60 6.92
N ARG A 67 1.81 -12.68 7.66
CA ARG A 67 0.94 -13.82 7.30
C ARG A 67 -0.28 -13.81 8.19
N VAL A 68 -1.42 -14.01 7.58
CA VAL A 68 -2.71 -13.94 8.27
C VAL A 68 -3.52 -15.19 7.97
N ARG A 69 -4.23 -15.66 9.00
CA ARG A 69 -5.29 -16.67 8.87
C ARG A 69 -6.60 -16.04 9.32
N ARG A 70 -7.64 -16.21 8.47
CA ARG A 70 -9.01 -15.79 8.75
C ARG A 70 -9.91 -17.02 8.84
N ALA A 71 -11.05 -16.91 9.51
CA ALA A 71 -12.10 -17.92 9.46
C ALA A 71 -12.45 -18.26 8.01
N GLY A 72 -12.59 -19.53 7.72
CA GLY A 72 -13.09 -19.98 6.42
C GLY A 72 -14.60 -19.72 6.35
N SER A 73 -15.10 -19.28 5.19
CA SER A 73 -16.52 -19.40 4.88
C SER A 73 -16.75 -20.82 4.36
N ALA A 74 -17.67 -21.57 4.97
CA ALA A 74 -18.12 -22.85 4.41
C ALA A 74 -18.65 -22.62 2.98
N PRO A 75 -18.37 -23.53 2.03
CA PRO A 75 -19.04 -23.53 0.75
C PRO A 75 -20.56 -23.61 1.00
N LYS A 76 -21.35 -22.87 0.23
CA LYS A 76 -22.80 -22.76 0.46
C LYS A 76 -23.59 -24.09 0.30
N ASP A 77 -22.96 -25.10 -0.27
CA ASP A 77 -23.62 -26.37 -0.67
C ASP A 77 -22.86 -27.65 -0.27
N ASP A 78 -21.94 -27.59 0.72
CA ASP A 78 -21.16 -28.76 1.13
C ASP A 78 -20.93 -28.75 2.65
N ASP A 79 -21.18 -29.89 3.32
CA ASP A 79 -20.88 -30.11 4.75
C ASP A 79 -19.40 -30.22 5.08
N SER A 80 -18.53 -29.87 4.14
CA SER A 80 -17.08 -29.84 4.35
C SER A 80 -16.66 -28.73 5.33
N PRO A 81 -15.72 -29.01 6.26
CA PRO A 81 -15.20 -27.98 7.16
C PRO A 81 -14.63 -26.80 6.37
N ALA A 82 -15.03 -25.59 6.76
CA ALA A 82 -14.51 -24.38 6.15
C ALA A 82 -12.97 -24.29 6.26
N GLU A 83 -12.26 -24.31 5.13
CA GLU A 83 -10.82 -24.16 5.14
C GLU A 83 -10.41 -22.71 5.49
N PRO A 84 -9.45 -22.51 6.43
CA PRO A 84 -8.99 -21.19 6.80
C PRO A 84 -8.42 -20.45 5.59
N ARG A 85 -8.90 -19.25 5.32
CA ARG A 85 -8.35 -18.38 4.28
C ARG A 85 -7.01 -17.81 4.75
N ARG A 86 -5.97 -18.03 3.96
CA ARG A 86 -4.64 -17.48 4.19
C ARG A 86 -4.43 -16.27 3.30
N SER A 87 -3.91 -15.18 3.85
CA SER A 87 -3.41 -14.05 3.08
C SER A 87 -2.05 -13.62 3.58
N THR A 88 -1.33 -12.90 2.74
CA THR A 88 0.00 -12.39 3.04
C THR A 88 0.14 -10.97 2.58
N GLY A 89 0.96 -10.21 3.27
CA GLY A 89 1.36 -8.86 2.91
C GLY A 89 2.71 -8.53 3.51
N SER A 90 3.07 -7.30 3.40
CA SER A 90 4.28 -6.73 3.98
C SER A 90 3.96 -5.74 5.10
N GLY A 91 4.98 -5.35 5.82
CA GLY A 91 4.95 -4.26 6.76
C GLY A 91 6.36 -3.74 7.00
N PHE A 92 6.48 -2.73 7.80
CA PHE A 92 7.75 -2.20 8.25
C PHE A 92 7.68 -1.71 9.70
N ILE A 93 8.82 -1.79 10.38
CA ILE A 93 8.94 -1.47 11.80
C ILE A 93 9.15 0.04 11.95
N ILE A 94 8.34 0.69 12.79
CA ILE A 94 8.42 2.12 13.09
C ILE A 94 8.88 2.41 14.54
N GLU A 95 8.85 1.41 15.42
CA GLU A 95 9.41 1.49 16.77
C GLU A 95 10.23 0.24 17.08
N SER A 96 11.37 0.41 17.71
CA SER A 96 12.30 -0.69 18.04
C SER A 96 11.74 -1.74 18.99
N ASN A 97 10.61 -1.45 19.64
CA ASN A 97 9.87 -2.35 20.53
C ASN A 97 8.78 -3.16 19.80
N GLY A 98 8.83 -3.21 18.45
CA GLY A 98 7.99 -4.09 17.65
C GLY A 98 6.66 -3.51 17.20
N LEU A 99 6.52 -2.18 17.07
CA LEU A 99 5.38 -1.58 16.39
C LEU A 99 5.61 -1.54 14.88
N ILE A 100 4.66 -2.08 14.14
CA ILE A 100 4.72 -2.31 12.70
C ILE A 100 3.55 -1.62 12.03
N VAL A 101 3.83 -0.94 10.91
CA VAL A 101 2.82 -0.41 9.99
C VAL A 101 2.58 -1.43 8.87
N THR A 102 1.33 -1.63 8.52
CA THR A 102 0.87 -2.43 7.38
C THR A 102 -0.48 -1.91 6.87
N ASN A 103 -1.09 -2.54 5.87
CA ASN A 103 -2.44 -2.19 5.43
C ASN A 103 -3.52 -2.86 6.29
N ALA A 104 -4.69 -2.21 6.37
CA ALA A 104 -5.86 -2.75 7.05
C ALA A 104 -6.33 -4.04 6.38
N HIS A 105 -6.47 -4.06 5.04
CA HIS A 105 -6.91 -5.23 4.28
C HIS A 105 -6.00 -6.47 4.48
N VAL A 106 -4.75 -6.28 4.90
CA VAL A 106 -3.83 -7.39 5.22
C VAL A 106 -4.25 -8.07 6.51
N VAL A 107 -4.61 -7.30 7.56
CA VAL A 107 -4.85 -7.83 8.92
C VAL A 107 -6.31 -7.80 9.39
N GLU A 108 -7.20 -7.19 8.62
CA GLU A 108 -8.63 -7.12 8.93
C GLU A 108 -9.24 -8.52 9.05
N GLN A 109 -10.07 -8.74 10.08
CA GLN A 109 -10.70 -10.03 10.40
C GLN A 109 -9.71 -11.18 10.62
N ALA A 110 -8.45 -10.87 10.97
CA ALA A 110 -7.45 -11.90 11.27
C ALA A 110 -7.73 -12.58 12.61
N GLU A 111 -7.87 -13.91 12.60
CA GLU A 111 -7.86 -14.73 13.81
C GLU A 111 -6.44 -14.99 14.32
N TRP A 112 -5.48 -14.93 13.42
CA TRP A 112 -4.08 -15.17 13.74
C TRP A 112 -3.18 -14.41 12.77
N ILE A 113 -2.17 -13.76 13.34
CA ILE A 113 -1.16 -12.98 12.62
C ILE A 113 0.22 -13.52 12.99
N GLN A 114 1.03 -13.84 11.99
CA GLN A 114 2.44 -14.14 12.15
C GLN A 114 3.27 -13.10 11.39
N VAL A 115 4.21 -12.52 12.09
CA VAL A 115 5.20 -11.61 11.53
C VAL A 115 6.53 -12.34 11.44
N ARG A 116 7.14 -12.34 10.25
CA ARG A 116 8.49 -12.84 10.03
C ARG A 116 9.41 -11.67 9.70
N LEU A 117 10.48 -11.55 10.45
CA LEU A 117 11.54 -10.55 10.24
C LEU A 117 12.48 -10.95 9.10
N ALA A 118 13.29 -10.01 8.63
CA ALA A 118 14.27 -10.24 7.58
C ALA A 118 15.36 -11.26 7.98
N ASP A 119 15.69 -11.37 9.27
CA ASP A 119 16.61 -12.35 9.82
C ASP A 119 16.00 -13.76 10.01
N GLY A 120 14.72 -13.93 9.63
CA GLY A 120 14.01 -15.20 9.71
C GLY A 120 13.27 -15.46 11.02
N ARG A 121 13.48 -14.67 12.08
CA ARG A 121 12.70 -14.78 13.33
C ARG A 121 11.22 -14.59 13.07
N ARG A 122 10.40 -15.33 13.81
CA ARG A 122 8.94 -15.31 13.68
C ARG A 122 8.30 -14.96 15.02
N PHE A 123 7.30 -14.10 14.98
CA PHE A 123 6.55 -13.65 16.14
C PHE A 123 5.06 -13.74 15.89
N ASN A 124 4.29 -14.00 16.93
CA ASN A 124 2.85 -13.76 16.87
C ASN A 124 2.60 -12.27 16.94
N GLY A 125 1.81 -11.76 15.98
CA GLY A 125 1.40 -10.37 15.96
C GLY A 125 0.00 -10.20 16.55
N ARG A 126 -0.27 -9.02 17.09
CA ARG A 126 -1.62 -8.57 17.46
C ARG A 126 -1.93 -7.25 16.80
N THR A 127 -3.12 -7.09 16.28
CA THR A 127 -3.59 -5.79 15.78
C THR A 127 -3.72 -4.82 16.95
N VAL A 128 -3.07 -3.67 16.85
CA VAL A 128 -3.17 -2.57 17.83
C VAL A 128 -4.33 -1.66 17.47
N GLY A 129 -4.47 -1.38 16.18
CA GLY A 129 -5.56 -0.60 15.63
C GLY A 129 -5.53 -0.63 14.11
N LEU A 130 -6.67 -0.36 13.49
CA LEU A 130 -6.80 -0.26 12.05
C LEU A 130 -7.88 0.74 11.64
N ASP A 131 -7.77 1.23 10.41
CA ASP A 131 -8.78 2.04 9.76
C ASP A 131 -8.90 1.58 8.30
N SER A 132 -10.06 1.01 7.93
CA SER A 132 -10.32 0.46 6.61
C SER A 132 -10.57 1.55 5.57
N ARG A 133 -10.92 2.78 5.97
CA ARG A 133 -11.15 3.92 5.05
C ARG A 133 -9.87 4.40 4.39
N VAL A 134 -8.75 4.39 5.13
CA VAL A 134 -7.43 4.76 4.63
C VAL A 134 -6.54 3.55 4.39
N ASP A 135 -7.05 2.34 4.65
CA ASP A 135 -6.33 1.08 4.49
C ASP A 135 -5.03 1.02 5.31
N LEU A 136 -5.05 1.49 6.55
CA LEU A 136 -3.89 1.53 7.44
C LEU A 136 -4.11 0.69 8.70
N ALA A 137 -3.11 -0.06 9.12
CA ALA A 137 -3.13 -0.84 10.36
C ALA A 137 -1.80 -0.79 11.10
N LEU A 138 -1.89 -0.98 12.41
CA LEU A 138 -0.76 -1.20 13.31
C LEU A 138 -0.80 -2.61 13.89
N VAL A 139 0.34 -3.29 13.82
CA VAL A 139 0.56 -4.60 14.42
C VAL A 139 1.68 -4.50 15.44
N ARG A 140 1.52 -5.14 16.59
CA ARG A 140 2.53 -5.25 17.63
C ARG A 140 3.05 -6.68 17.71
N ILE A 141 4.37 -6.82 17.79
CA ILE A 141 5.06 -8.06 18.16
C ILE A 141 5.81 -7.87 19.45
N ASP A 142 6.03 -8.95 20.17
CA ASP A 142 6.79 -8.93 21.42
C ASP A 142 8.30 -9.14 21.10
N ALA A 143 8.95 -8.03 20.75
CA ALA A 143 10.37 -7.98 20.40
C ALA A 143 10.93 -6.60 20.72
N SER A 144 12.24 -6.51 20.89
CA SER A 144 12.96 -5.27 21.18
C SER A 144 14.28 -5.18 20.41
N GLY A 145 14.84 -3.96 20.34
CA GLY A 145 16.11 -3.74 19.65
C GLY A 145 16.01 -3.92 18.14
N LEU A 146 14.81 -3.77 17.58
CA LEU A 146 14.56 -3.95 16.16
C LEU A 146 14.97 -2.70 15.36
N PRO A 147 15.49 -2.88 14.12
CA PRO A 147 15.72 -1.78 13.21
C PRO A 147 14.41 -1.11 12.82
N VAL A 148 14.45 0.21 12.61
CA VAL A 148 13.27 1.02 12.28
C VAL A 148 13.48 1.80 11.00
N LEU A 149 12.40 2.09 10.26
CA LEU A 149 12.40 3.01 9.13
C LEU A 149 11.91 4.38 9.54
N PRO A 150 12.65 5.45 9.21
CA PRO A 150 12.20 6.81 9.47
C PRO A 150 11.08 7.22 8.50
N LEU A 151 10.02 7.83 9.04
CA LEU A 151 8.96 8.44 8.23
C LEU A 151 9.42 9.81 7.70
N GLY A 152 9.52 9.95 6.39
CA GLY A 152 9.80 11.18 5.68
C GLY A 152 8.60 12.13 5.63
N ASP A 153 8.77 13.28 4.96
CA ASP A 153 7.71 14.25 4.71
C ASP A 153 7.17 14.11 3.28
N SER A 154 6.01 13.48 3.15
CA SER A 154 5.37 13.26 1.85
C SER A 154 4.89 14.55 1.16
N ASN A 155 4.74 15.68 1.89
CA ASN A 155 4.38 16.94 1.28
C ASN A 155 5.54 17.56 0.49
N ARG A 156 6.78 17.26 0.88
CA ARG A 156 7.99 17.81 0.24
C ARG A 156 8.39 17.06 -1.03
N MET A 157 7.90 15.83 -1.24
CA MET A 157 8.23 15.10 -2.47
C MET A 157 7.65 15.79 -3.71
N ARG A 158 8.35 15.67 -4.84
CA ARG A 158 7.95 16.22 -6.14
C ARG A 158 7.62 15.11 -7.12
N VAL A 159 6.72 15.39 -8.05
CA VAL A 159 6.50 14.53 -9.20
C VAL A 159 7.79 14.38 -9.99
N GLY A 160 8.13 13.17 -10.42
CA GLY A 160 9.37 12.82 -11.10
C GLY A 160 10.50 12.37 -10.15
N GLU A 161 10.39 12.52 -8.84
CA GLU A 161 11.41 12.00 -7.92
C GLU A 161 11.39 10.46 -7.87
N PHE A 162 12.58 9.87 -7.84
CA PHE A 162 12.78 8.42 -7.75
C PHE A 162 12.31 7.85 -6.42
N VAL A 163 11.70 6.67 -6.48
CA VAL A 163 11.19 5.94 -5.32
C VAL A 163 11.45 4.44 -5.46
N LEU A 164 11.56 3.76 -4.32
CA LEU A 164 11.55 2.31 -4.22
C LEU A 164 10.29 1.85 -3.48
N ALA A 165 9.53 0.97 -4.09
CA ALA A 165 8.48 0.22 -3.39
C ALA A 165 9.08 -1.09 -2.90
N LEU A 166 9.08 -1.29 -1.58
CA LEU A 166 9.69 -2.43 -0.94
C LEU A 166 8.61 -3.35 -0.36
N GLY A 167 8.87 -4.66 -0.40
CA GLY A 167 8.02 -5.64 0.21
C GLY A 167 8.78 -6.88 0.61
N HIS A 168 8.10 -7.77 1.30
CA HIS A 168 8.62 -9.08 1.69
C HIS A 168 7.64 -10.18 1.27
N PRO A 169 7.39 -10.32 -0.05
CA PRO A 169 6.41 -11.27 -0.56
C PRO A 169 6.85 -12.71 -0.23
N PHE A 170 5.87 -13.58 0.02
CA PHE A 170 6.05 -15.02 0.23
C PHE A 170 7.02 -15.42 1.36
N GLY A 171 7.62 -14.47 2.07
CA GLY A 171 8.55 -14.75 3.18
C GLY A 171 9.87 -15.41 2.74
N LEU A 172 10.20 -15.39 1.46
CA LEU A 172 11.41 -16.03 0.92
C LEU A 172 12.46 -15.00 0.51
N GLU A 173 12.08 -13.93 -0.15
CA GLU A 173 12.99 -12.88 -0.60
C GLU A 173 12.32 -11.51 -0.61
N GLN A 174 13.10 -10.47 -0.43
CA GLN A 174 12.66 -9.09 -0.54
C GLN A 174 12.34 -8.78 -2.02
N SER A 175 11.21 -8.12 -2.24
CA SER A 175 10.88 -7.54 -3.53
C SER A 175 11.17 -6.04 -3.50
N VAL A 176 11.87 -5.57 -4.52
CA VAL A 176 12.18 -4.16 -4.73
C VAL A 176 11.66 -3.77 -6.11
N SER A 177 10.83 -2.75 -6.18
CA SER A 177 10.40 -2.13 -7.42
C SER A 177 10.86 -0.68 -7.44
N PHE A 178 11.47 -0.26 -8.54
CA PHE A 178 11.95 1.09 -8.76
C PHE A 178 11.00 1.85 -9.69
N GLY A 179 10.81 3.13 -9.44
CA GLY A 179 9.98 4.00 -10.25
C GLY A 179 10.08 5.45 -9.79
N ILE A 180 9.06 6.23 -10.13
CA ILE A 180 8.96 7.64 -9.77
C ILE A 180 7.64 7.96 -9.06
N VAL A 181 7.58 9.10 -8.42
CA VAL A 181 6.31 9.74 -8.05
C VAL A 181 5.65 10.23 -9.34
N SER A 182 4.61 9.54 -9.81
CA SER A 182 3.92 9.88 -11.06
C SER A 182 2.92 11.02 -10.86
N ARG A 183 2.29 11.10 -9.67
CA ARG A 183 1.32 12.15 -9.31
C ARG A 183 1.20 12.28 -7.80
N LYS A 184 0.94 13.50 -7.34
CA LYS A 184 0.45 13.81 -6.00
C LYS A 184 -1.02 14.17 -6.08
N GLY A 185 -1.79 13.78 -5.09
CA GLY A 185 -3.20 14.12 -5.09
C GLY A 185 -4.02 13.29 -6.07
N ALA A 186 -3.75 12.00 -6.16
CA ALA A 186 -4.61 11.08 -6.89
C ALA A 186 -5.85 10.78 -6.05
N PRO A 187 -7.05 11.28 -6.41
CA PRO A 187 -8.28 10.91 -5.73
C PRO A 187 -8.56 9.45 -6.07
N LEU A 188 -8.57 8.59 -5.06
CA LEU A 188 -9.20 7.30 -5.20
C LEU A 188 -10.65 7.48 -4.78
N THR A 189 -11.56 7.16 -5.68
CA THR A 189 -13.01 7.20 -5.45
C THR A 189 -13.46 6.26 -4.31
N VAL A 190 -12.54 5.46 -3.78
CA VAL A 190 -12.77 4.41 -2.79
C VAL A 190 -12.08 4.69 -1.46
N ALA A 191 -11.08 5.58 -1.42
CA ALA A 191 -10.33 5.87 -0.20
C ALA A 191 -10.91 7.07 0.55
N ALA A 192 -10.44 7.26 1.79
CA ALA A 192 -10.92 8.29 2.70
C ALA A 192 -11.08 9.65 2.00
N PRO A 193 -12.30 10.21 1.94
CA PRO A 193 -12.55 11.50 1.31
C PRO A 193 -11.63 12.59 1.86
N GLY A 194 -11.02 13.36 0.98
CA GLY A 194 -10.11 14.46 1.35
C GLY A 194 -8.64 14.08 1.49
N PHE A 195 -8.29 12.80 1.37
CA PHE A 195 -6.90 12.35 1.40
C PHE A 195 -6.45 11.91 0.02
N ASP A 196 -5.33 12.49 -0.38
CA ASP A 196 -4.70 12.21 -1.66
C ASP A 196 -3.69 11.07 -1.49
N PHE A 197 -3.70 10.11 -2.42
CA PHE A 197 -2.70 9.07 -2.48
C PHE A 197 -1.49 9.51 -3.32
N ILE A 198 -0.35 8.91 -3.06
CA ILE A 198 0.81 9.00 -3.93
C ILE A 198 0.61 8.01 -5.06
N GLN A 199 0.63 8.49 -6.29
CA GLN A 199 0.67 7.64 -7.47
C GLN A 199 2.11 7.40 -7.88
N THR A 200 2.46 6.15 -8.19
CA THR A 200 3.79 5.73 -8.66
C THR A 200 3.66 4.71 -9.79
N ASP A 201 4.67 4.65 -10.66
CA ASP A 201 4.86 3.58 -11.64
C ASP A 201 5.79 2.47 -11.12
N ALA A 202 6.36 2.64 -9.92
CA ALA A 202 6.97 1.51 -9.21
C ALA A 202 5.92 0.41 -9.04
N ALA A 203 6.22 -0.81 -9.50
CA ALA A 203 5.26 -1.90 -9.51
C ALA A 203 4.76 -2.25 -8.09
N ILE A 204 3.46 -2.07 -7.86
CA ILE A 204 2.77 -2.52 -6.66
C ILE A 204 2.04 -3.81 -7.01
N ASN A 205 2.40 -4.90 -6.35
CA ASN A 205 1.87 -6.23 -6.60
C ASN A 205 1.46 -6.91 -5.29
N PRO A 206 0.62 -7.96 -5.33
CA PRO A 206 0.37 -8.79 -4.16
C PRO A 206 1.68 -9.25 -3.52
N GLY A 207 1.86 -8.87 -2.26
CA GLY A 207 3.07 -9.17 -1.49
C GLY A 207 3.86 -7.94 -1.05
N ASN A 208 3.84 -6.81 -1.78
CA ASN A 208 4.42 -5.56 -1.28
C ASN A 208 3.39 -4.60 -0.66
N SER A 209 2.09 -4.94 -0.70
CA SER A 209 1.04 -4.21 0.03
C SER A 209 1.35 -4.16 1.53
N GLY A 210 1.27 -2.99 2.14
CA GLY A 210 1.66 -2.71 3.53
C GLY A 210 3.15 -2.42 3.72
N GLY A 211 3.98 -2.70 2.72
CA GLY A 211 5.40 -2.32 2.71
C GLY A 211 5.60 -0.83 2.45
N PRO A 212 6.82 -0.30 2.68
CA PRO A 212 7.10 1.12 2.50
C PRO A 212 7.34 1.49 1.04
N LEU A 213 6.89 2.68 0.65
CA LEU A 213 7.40 3.46 -0.48
C LEU A 213 8.44 4.43 0.07
N VAL A 214 9.68 4.34 -0.40
CA VAL A 214 10.79 5.14 0.14
C VAL A 214 11.39 6.04 -0.92
N ASN A 215 11.92 7.20 -0.47
CA ASN A 215 12.71 8.10 -1.31
C ASN A 215 14.19 7.66 -1.34
N MET A 216 15.01 8.35 -2.16
CA MET A 216 16.42 8.01 -2.31
C MET A 216 17.27 8.31 -1.06
N ALA A 217 16.73 9.01 -0.05
CA ALA A 217 17.35 9.17 1.26
C ALA A 217 17.05 8.01 2.24
N GLY A 218 16.21 7.03 1.83
CA GLY A 218 15.78 5.90 2.66
C GLY A 218 14.67 6.24 3.65
N GLN A 219 13.97 7.35 3.43
CA GLN A 219 12.83 7.75 4.26
C GLN A 219 11.54 7.22 3.65
N VAL A 220 10.65 6.69 4.48
CA VAL A 220 9.32 6.25 4.07
C VAL A 220 8.47 7.48 3.75
N ILE A 221 8.09 7.63 2.49
CA ILE A 221 7.18 8.68 2.01
C ILE A 221 5.74 8.18 1.83
N GLY A 222 5.54 6.86 1.86
CA GLY A 222 4.20 6.27 1.79
C GLY A 222 4.18 4.80 2.19
N VAL A 223 2.96 4.25 2.29
CA VAL A 223 2.68 2.82 2.51
C VAL A 223 2.03 2.27 1.26
N ASN A 224 2.66 1.30 0.61
CA ASN A 224 2.13 0.65 -0.59
C ASN A 224 0.77 0.03 -0.27
N SER A 225 -0.27 0.33 -1.04
CA SER A 225 -1.63 -0.16 -0.76
C SER A 225 -2.16 -0.99 -1.92
N MET A 226 -2.43 -0.38 -3.05
CA MET A 226 -3.08 -1.03 -4.18
C MET A 226 -2.48 -0.63 -5.52
N ALA A 227 -2.76 -1.45 -6.54
CA ALA A 227 -2.49 -1.13 -7.94
C ALA A 227 -3.79 -0.99 -8.72
N ALA A 228 -3.75 -0.22 -9.81
CA ALA A 228 -4.81 -0.25 -10.81
C ALA A 228 -4.93 -1.66 -11.42
N ARG A 229 -6.11 -1.99 -11.95
CA ARG A 229 -6.41 -3.34 -12.48
C ARG A 229 -5.42 -3.82 -13.54
N ASN A 230 -4.80 -2.90 -14.28
CA ASN A 230 -3.79 -3.21 -15.30
C ASN A 230 -2.36 -3.34 -14.75
N GLY A 231 -2.16 -3.14 -13.44
CA GLY A 231 -0.85 -3.23 -12.77
C GLY A 231 0.15 -2.13 -13.10
N SER A 232 -0.19 -1.16 -13.98
CA SER A 232 0.73 -0.12 -14.44
C SER A 232 0.82 1.10 -13.52
N ILE A 233 -0.09 1.22 -12.58
CA ILE A 233 -0.19 2.36 -11.66
C ILE A 233 -0.34 1.83 -10.25
N GLY A 234 0.60 2.20 -9.39
CA GLY A 234 0.57 1.91 -7.95
C GLY A 234 0.10 3.12 -7.15
N PHE A 235 -0.48 2.86 -5.99
CA PHE A 235 -0.93 3.87 -5.04
C PHE A 235 -0.37 3.58 -3.66
N ALA A 236 0.11 4.62 -2.99
CA ALA A 236 0.60 4.54 -1.62
C ALA A 236 -0.05 5.60 -0.73
N ILE A 237 -0.31 5.24 0.51
CA ILE A 237 -0.84 6.12 1.56
C ILE A 237 0.29 7.07 1.98
N PRO A 238 0.12 8.41 1.92
CA PRO A 238 1.20 9.34 2.24
C PRO A 238 1.69 9.23 3.68
N SER A 239 3.00 9.35 3.90
CA SER A 239 3.60 9.26 5.24
C SER A 239 3.08 10.31 6.21
N ASN A 240 2.70 11.51 5.76
CA ASN A 240 2.10 12.52 6.62
C ASN A 240 0.72 12.12 7.12
N LEU A 241 -0.06 11.38 6.32
CA LEU A 241 -1.31 10.78 6.79
C LEU A 241 -1.03 9.67 7.80
N VAL A 242 -0.03 8.83 7.57
CA VAL A 242 0.41 7.81 8.55
C VAL A 242 0.77 8.46 9.88
N LYS A 243 1.59 9.53 9.88
CA LYS A 243 1.96 10.27 11.10
C LYS A 243 0.76 10.84 11.86
N LEU A 244 -0.26 11.28 11.13
CA LEU A 244 -1.50 11.80 11.71
C LEU A 244 -2.32 10.71 12.40
N LEU A 245 -2.38 9.50 11.81
CA LEU A 245 -3.28 8.44 12.24
C LEU A 245 -2.66 7.47 13.26
N VAL A 246 -1.35 7.22 13.17
CA VAL A 246 -0.64 6.28 14.06
C VAL A 246 -0.89 6.55 15.54
N PRO A 247 -0.85 7.81 16.05
CA PRO A 247 -1.13 8.07 17.48
C PRO A 247 -2.54 7.67 17.91
N GLN A 248 -3.56 7.87 17.05
CA GLN A 248 -4.94 7.47 17.35
C GLN A 248 -5.10 5.95 17.30
N LEU A 249 -4.55 5.30 16.26
CA LEU A 249 -4.56 3.84 16.14
C LEU A 249 -3.86 3.17 17.32
N ALA A 250 -2.72 3.73 17.75
CA ALA A 250 -1.97 3.19 18.88
C ALA A 250 -2.69 3.35 20.22
N SER A 251 -3.38 4.47 20.46
CA SER A 251 -4.03 4.78 21.74
C SER A 251 -5.47 4.34 21.84
N LYS A 252 -6.23 4.39 20.71
CA LYS A 252 -7.68 4.15 20.69
C LYS A 252 -8.09 2.90 19.90
N GLY A 253 -7.15 2.29 19.17
CA GLY A 253 -7.41 1.15 18.27
C GLY A 253 -8.14 1.51 16.97
N LYS A 254 -8.57 2.75 16.82
CA LYS A 254 -9.33 3.25 15.65
C LYS A 254 -9.10 4.74 15.44
N VAL A 255 -9.41 5.22 14.24
CA VAL A 255 -9.45 6.67 13.94
C VAL A 255 -10.83 7.22 14.20
N GLU A 256 -10.89 8.37 14.84
CA GLU A 256 -12.11 9.14 15.02
C GLU A 256 -12.15 10.27 13.98
N TRP A 257 -13.02 10.13 13.00
CA TRP A 257 -13.16 11.09 11.91
C TRP A 257 -14.17 12.18 12.24
N GLY A 258 -13.78 13.43 11.96
CA GLY A 258 -14.68 14.57 12.05
C GLY A 258 -15.76 14.51 10.98
N TRP A 259 -16.92 15.13 11.26
CA TRP A 259 -18.10 15.12 10.40
C TRP A 259 -18.88 16.42 10.47
N LEU A 260 -19.40 16.88 9.33
CA LEU A 260 -20.30 18.02 9.25
C LEU A 260 -21.75 17.64 8.92
N GLY A 261 -21.96 16.62 8.09
CA GLY A 261 -23.29 16.23 7.62
C GLY A 261 -23.77 17.09 6.44
N VAL A 262 -22.90 17.34 5.47
CA VAL A 262 -23.20 18.07 4.25
C VAL A 262 -22.94 17.21 3.03
N SER A 263 -23.74 17.41 1.97
CA SER A 263 -23.44 16.99 0.60
C SER A 263 -22.79 18.17 -0.13
N ILE A 264 -21.65 17.95 -0.73
CA ILE A 264 -20.83 19.00 -1.33
C ILE A 264 -20.47 18.68 -2.79
N ALA A 265 -20.20 19.73 -3.56
CA ALA A 265 -19.77 19.63 -4.94
C ALA A 265 -18.75 20.71 -5.29
N GLU A 266 -18.06 20.54 -6.40
CA GLU A 266 -17.34 21.62 -7.08
C GLU A 266 -18.33 22.63 -7.63
N ILE A 267 -17.88 23.88 -7.80
CA ILE A 267 -18.66 24.97 -8.37
C ILE A 267 -18.51 24.86 -9.88
N GLY A 268 -19.63 24.62 -10.56
CA GLY A 268 -19.70 24.68 -12.04
C GLY A 268 -19.91 26.11 -12.56
N ASP A 269 -19.70 26.31 -13.86
CA ASP A 269 -19.87 27.60 -14.51
C ASP A 269 -21.31 28.16 -14.29
N ASP A 270 -22.34 27.32 -14.41
CA ASP A 270 -23.73 27.68 -14.13
C ASP A 270 -23.96 28.12 -12.67
N ASP A 271 -23.18 27.60 -11.72
CA ASP A 271 -23.30 27.97 -10.31
C ASP A 271 -22.73 29.37 -10.04
N VAL A 272 -21.70 29.80 -10.79
CA VAL A 272 -21.09 31.13 -10.65
C VAL A 272 -22.14 32.21 -10.88
N ASP A 273 -22.88 32.13 -11.98
CA ASP A 273 -23.93 33.11 -12.32
C ASP A 273 -25.13 33.02 -11.35
N ARG A 274 -25.60 31.81 -11.07
CA ARG A 274 -26.76 31.54 -10.21
C ARG A 274 -26.55 32.06 -8.78
N LEU A 275 -25.33 31.86 -8.24
CA LEU A 275 -24.98 32.21 -6.85
C LEU A 275 -24.28 33.56 -6.74
N LYS A 276 -24.13 34.30 -7.87
CA LYS A 276 -23.47 35.62 -7.95
C LYS A 276 -22.06 35.61 -7.38
N LEU A 277 -21.26 34.63 -7.76
CA LEU A 277 -19.89 34.47 -7.34
C LEU A 277 -18.97 35.30 -8.25
N ALA A 278 -17.84 35.76 -7.69
CA ALA A 278 -16.80 36.43 -8.48
C ALA A 278 -15.93 35.44 -9.26
N GLU A 279 -15.81 34.22 -8.77
CA GLU A 279 -15.01 33.14 -9.33
C GLU A 279 -15.52 31.75 -8.90
N ALA A 280 -15.20 30.72 -9.66
CA ALA A 280 -15.57 29.33 -9.36
C ALA A 280 -14.62 28.74 -8.29
N LYS A 281 -14.57 29.36 -7.09
CA LYS A 281 -13.66 28.99 -6.00
C LYS A 281 -14.43 28.79 -4.71
N GLY A 282 -14.16 27.64 -4.04
CA GLY A 282 -14.84 27.28 -2.81
C GLY A 282 -15.51 25.90 -2.89
N VAL A 283 -16.36 25.63 -1.92
CA VAL A 283 -17.06 24.34 -1.78
C VAL A 283 -18.56 24.59 -1.73
N LEU A 284 -19.26 24.15 -2.78
CA LEU A 284 -20.71 24.31 -2.85
C LEU A 284 -21.41 23.27 -1.99
N VAL A 285 -22.27 23.74 -1.08
CA VAL A 285 -23.17 22.89 -0.28
C VAL A 285 -24.40 22.57 -1.13
N ARG A 286 -24.53 21.32 -1.57
CA ARG A 286 -25.72 20.83 -2.31
C ARG A 286 -26.83 20.42 -1.37
N GLY A 287 -26.52 20.04 -0.14
CA GLY A 287 -27.52 19.62 0.85
C GLY A 287 -26.94 19.58 2.25
N VAL A 288 -27.81 19.73 3.22
CA VAL A 288 -27.52 19.67 4.65
C VAL A 288 -28.38 18.58 5.27
N MET A 289 -27.77 17.67 6.02
CA MET A 289 -28.48 16.57 6.67
C MET A 289 -29.16 17.08 7.94
N PRO A 290 -30.49 16.88 8.09
CA PRO A 290 -31.21 17.33 9.25
C PRO A 290 -30.66 16.78 10.57
N GLY A 291 -30.49 17.65 11.59
CA GLY A 291 -29.97 17.29 12.92
C GLY A 291 -28.47 17.04 12.98
N GLU A 292 -27.73 17.07 11.87
CA GLU A 292 -26.28 16.93 11.85
C GLU A 292 -25.56 18.26 12.19
N PRO A 293 -24.25 18.28 12.45
CA PRO A 293 -23.50 19.47 12.86
C PRO A 293 -23.73 20.71 11.97
N ALA A 294 -23.74 20.56 10.68
CA ALA A 294 -23.93 21.65 9.73
C ALA A 294 -25.33 22.29 9.84
N ASP A 295 -26.36 21.47 10.02
CA ASP A 295 -27.75 21.94 10.20
C ASP A 295 -27.87 22.75 11.50
N ARG A 296 -27.35 22.21 12.61
CA ARG A 296 -27.32 22.91 13.90
C ARG A 296 -26.50 24.21 13.87
N GLY A 297 -25.45 24.27 13.03
CA GLY A 297 -24.62 25.46 12.80
C GLY A 297 -25.22 26.46 11.81
N GLY A 298 -26.38 26.15 11.23
CA GLY A 298 -27.09 27.05 10.32
C GLY A 298 -26.53 27.14 8.91
N LEU A 299 -25.76 26.13 8.46
CA LEU A 299 -25.42 25.93 7.04
C LEU A 299 -26.68 25.59 6.25
N LYS A 300 -26.72 26.01 4.99
CA LYS A 300 -27.86 25.81 4.10
C LYS A 300 -27.43 25.31 2.73
N PRO A 301 -28.31 24.65 1.98
CA PRO A 301 -28.08 24.44 0.55
C PRO A 301 -27.75 25.77 -0.12
N ASP A 302 -26.92 25.74 -1.15
CA ASP A 302 -26.41 26.86 -1.92
C ASP A 302 -25.43 27.80 -1.19
N ASP A 303 -25.00 27.47 0.05
CA ASP A 303 -23.83 28.10 0.66
C ASP A 303 -22.58 27.70 -0.09
N VAL A 304 -21.66 28.65 -0.29
CA VAL A 304 -20.33 28.39 -0.81
C VAL A 304 -19.31 28.60 0.31
N LEU A 305 -18.76 27.50 0.82
CA LEU A 305 -17.77 27.55 1.90
C LEU A 305 -16.41 27.96 1.33
N ILE A 306 -15.80 29.01 1.90
CA ILE A 306 -14.54 29.60 1.40
C ILE A 306 -13.38 29.46 2.39
N ALA A 307 -13.66 29.29 3.68
CA ALA A 307 -12.63 28.98 4.68
C ALA A 307 -13.24 28.27 5.90
N LEU A 308 -12.41 27.47 6.60
CA LEU A 308 -12.71 26.86 7.90
C LEU A 308 -11.58 27.18 8.87
N ASP A 309 -11.87 27.88 9.98
CA ASP A 309 -10.88 28.39 10.94
C ASP A 309 -9.68 29.10 10.27
N GLY A 310 -9.96 29.92 9.25
CA GLY A 310 -8.95 30.63 8.50
C GLY A 310 -8.19 29.79 7.45
N THR A 311 -8.40 28.48 7.40
CA THR A 311 -7.85 27.63 6.33
C THR A 311 -8.70 27.79 5.07
N PRO A 312 -8.12 28.26 3.95
CA PRO A 312 -8.85 28.41 2.70
C PRO A 312 -9.39 27.07 2.19
N LEU A 313 -10.58 27.11 1.58
CA LEU A 313 -11.24 25.96 0.95
C LEU A 313 -11.41 26.26 -0.54
N ASP A 314 -10.56 25.70 -1.37
CA ASP A 314 -10.59 25.94 -2.82
C ASP A 314 -11.41 24.87 -3.55
N ALA A 315 -11.52 23.66 -2.98
CA ALA A 315 -12.23 22.53 -3.56
C ALA A 315 -12.86 21.63 -2.46
N PRO A 316 -13.83 20.77 -2.80
CA PRO A 316 -14.46 19.82 -1.86
C PRO A 316 -13.47 18.99 -1.03
N ARG A 317 -12.37 18.58 -1.61
CA ARG A 317 -11.31 17.83 -0.93
C ARG A 317 -10.68 18.59 0.24
N ASP A 318 -10.58 19.92 0.16
CA ASP A 318 -10.00 20.74 1.22
C ASP A 318 -10.89 20.71 2.45
N LEU A 319 -12.20 20.88 2.25
CA LEU A 319 -13.19 20.77 3.32
C LEU A 319 -13.16 19.36 3.95
N GLN A 320 -13.19 18.33 3.11
CA GLN A 320 -13.14 16.95 3.57
C GLN A 320 -11.90 16.67 4.45
N ARG A 321 -10.73 17.13 3.99
CA ARG A 321 -9.46 16.96 4.71
C ARG A 321 -9.49 17.69 6.04
N VAL A 322 -9.85 18.99 6.05
CA VAL A 322 -9.85 19.79 7.27
C VAL A 322 -10.87 19.25 8.28
N VAL A 323 -12.09 18.96 7.83
CA VAL A 323 -13.14 18.42 8.72
C VAL A 323 -12.75 17.05 9.28
N SER A 324 -12.25 16.14 8.43
CA SER A 324 -11.87 14.78 8.87
C SER A 324 -10.80 14.79 9.95
N THR A 325 -9.87 15.73 9.91
CA THR A 325 -8.72 15.81 10.82
C THR A 325 -9.00 16.69 12.05
N THR A 326 -10.09 17.46 12.05
CA THR A 326 -10.46 18.29 13.20
C THR A 326 -11.05 17.42 14.32
N PRO A 327 -10.58 17.55 15.58
CA PRO A 327 -11.08 16.77 16.70
C PRO A 327 -12.60 16.94 16.88
N ILE A 328 -13.27 15.84 17.22
CA ILE A 328 -14.71 15.83 17.49
C ILE A 328 -15.01 16.73 18.68
N GLY A 329 -16.08 17.53 18.58
CA GLY A 329 -16.48 18.50 19.59
C GLY A 329 -15.82 19.88 19.45
N THR A 330 -14.84 20.04 18.54
CA THR A 330 -14.25 21.35 18.26
C THR A 330 -15.27 22.27 17.60
N ARG A 331 -15.40 23.49 18.10
CA ARG A 331 -16.13 24.56 17.42
C ARG A 331 -15.23 25.19 16.37
N VAL A 332 -15.70 25.27 15.16
CA VAL A 332 -14.99 25.85 14.01
C VAL A 332 -15.81 26.98 13.41
N ARG A 333 -15.12 28.01 12.96
CA ARG A 333 -15.73 29.11 12.21
C ARG A 333 -15.69 28.81 10.72
N VAL A 334 -16.84 28.80 10.10
CA VAL A 334 -16.99 28.56 8.67
C VAL A 334 -17.32 29.89 8.00
N MET A 335 -16.40 30.37 7.17
CA MET A 335 -16.61 31.51 6.29
C MET A 335 -17.29 31.02 5.01
N LEU A 336 -18.37 31.65 4.63
CA LEU A 336 -19.17 31.26 3.44
C LEU A 336 -19.69 32.48 2.68
N LEU A 337 -20.09 32.24 1.43
CA LEU A 337 -20.89 33.14 0.65
C LEU A 337 -22.33 32.58 0.60
N ARG A 338 -23.29 33.43 0.90
CA ARG A 338 -24.75 33.12 0.80
C ARG A 338 -25.44 34.25 0.05
N GLY A 339 -25.92 33.94 -1.16
CA GLY A 339 -26.50 34.94 -2.06
C GLY A 339 -25.52 36.07 -2.44
N GLY A 340 -24.23 35.76 -2.56
CA GLY A 340 -23.18 36.72 -2.90
C GLY A 340 -22.61 37.49 -1.68
N GLU A 341 -23.21 37.37 -0.48
CA GLU A 341 -22.74 38.05 0.73
C GLU A 341 -21.85 37.15 1.59
N LYS A 342 -20.74 37.70 2.12
CA LYS A 342 -19.92 36.98 3.09
C LYS A 342 -20.65 36.85 4.41
N LYS A 343 -20.65 35.63 4.97
CA LYS A 343 -21.18 35.32 6.30
C LYS A 343 -20.22 34.41 7.03
N GLU A 344 -20.33 34.42 8.36
CA GLU A 344 -19.61 33.50 9.25
C GLU A 344 -20.65 32.76 10.09
N VAL A 345 -20.46 31.44 10.21
CA VAL A 345 -21.25 30.59 11.10
C VAL A 345 -20.34 29.72 11.94
N GLU A 346 -20.76 29.40 13.17
CA GLU A 346 -20.05 28.46 14.01
C GLU A 346 -20.68 27.07 13.89
N VAL A 347 -19.82 26.05 13.67
CA VAL A 347 -20.26 24.66 13.59
C VAL A 347 -19.42 23.84 14.59
N THR A 348 -20.05 22.95 15.33
CA THR A 348 -19.34 21.98 16.17
C THR A 348 -19.11 20.70 15.39
N ILE A 349 -17.87 20.30 15.21
CA ILE A 349 -17.51 19.07 14.49
C ILE A 349 -18.11 17.86 15.21
N GLY A 350 -18.88 17.07 14.48
CA GLY A 350 -19.46 15.82 14.95
C GLY A 350 -18.54 14.62 14.69
N ARG A 351 -19.00 13.45 15.10
CA ARG A 351 -18.36 12.18 14.80
C ARG A 351 -18.95 11.62 13.50
N TYR A 352 -18.08 11.23 12.57
CA TYR A 352 -18.51 10.41 11.44
C TYR A 352 -19.06 9.08 11.95
N LYS A 353 -20.25 8.72 11.51
CA LYS A 353 -20.89 7.42 11.79
C LYS A 353 -20.82 6.62 10.49
N GLU A 354 -20.13 5.48 10.53
CA GLU A 354 -20.27 4.53 9.43
C GLU A 354 -21.77 4.20 9.27
N ARG A 355 -22.32 4.45 8.09
CA ARG A 355 -23.64 3.91 7.78
C ARG A 355 -23.47 2.40 7.73
N GLU A 356 -24.15 1.69 8.63
CA GLU A 356 -24.38 0.26 8.42
C GLU A 356 -24.99 0.12 7.01
N GLU A 357 -24.22 -0.44 6.09
CA GLU A 357 -24.76 -0.83 4.79
C GLU A 357 -25.90 -1.82 5.08
N LYS A 358 -27.13 -1.34 4.92
CA LYS A 358 -28.26 -2.28 4.88
C LYS A 358 -27.96 -3.28 3.78
N PRO A 359 -27.98 -4.58 4.06
CA PRO A 359 -27.78 -5.56 3.01
C PRO A 359 -28.76 -5.28 1.88
N VAL A 360 -28.23 -5.05 0.69
CA VAL A 360 -29.05 -4.91 -0.53
C VAL A 360 -29.88 -6.17 -0.62
N ALA A 361 -31.19 -6.03 -0.39
CA ALA A 361 -32.11 -7.13 -0.60
C ALA A 361 -31.97 -7.58 -2.06
N LYS A 362 -31.59 -8.85 -2.23
CA LYS A 362 -31.44 -9.50 -3.54
C LYS A 362 -32.81 -9.71 -4.17
#